data_158eb96704efab677e1960fe6baa79b9
#
_entry.id   158eb96704efab677e1960fe6baa79b9
#
_cell.length_a   1.000
_cell.length_b   1.000
_cell.length_c   1.000
_cell.angle_alpha   90.00
_cell.angle_beta   90.00
_cell.angle_gamma   90.00
#
_symmetry.space_group_name_H-M   'P 1'
#
loop_
_entity.id
_entity.type
_entity.pdbx_description
1 polymer ?
#
loop_
_entity_poly.entity_id
_entity_poly.type
_entity_poly.pdbx_seq_one_letter_code
_entity_poly.pdbx_strand_id
1 'polypeptide(L)'
;MKREFSAGGVLVHVLDGRPVMAAIRPGGKPEGLWALPKGRIGEGEKPEVTAVREVEEETGARGTLVRKLGDIRYVYTWQGERIFKVVSFYLLRYEAGELGKLSAEYAHEVADVQWLPLDEAPRLLAYGGERDMARHAIAALDGEPI
;
A
#
# COMPACT_ATOMS: atom_id res chain seq x y z
N MET A 1 7.32 17.38 19.23
CA MET A 1 7.06 16.86 17.86
C MET A 1 5.91 15.88 17.91
N LYS A 2 4.91 16.09 17.08
CA LYS A 2 3.76 15.20 16.98
C LYS A 2 4.15 13.92 16.24
N ARG A 3 3.50 12.80 16.58
CA ARG A 3 3.75 11.51 15.95
C ARG A 3 2.49 11.02 15.25
N GLU A 4 2.65 10.45 14.05
CA GLU A 4 1.58 9.82 13.31
C GLU A 4 1.99 8.41 12.89
N PHE A 5 1.06 7.48 12.97
CA PHE A 5 1.28 6.08 12.62
C PHE A 5 0.26 5.65 11.58
N SER A 6 0.78 5.06 10.50
CA SER A 6 -0.03 4.51 9.43
C SER A 6 0.41 3.08 9.11
N ALA A 7 -0.42 2.36 8.41
CA ALA A 7 -0.08 1.04 7.89
C ALA A 7 -0.67 0.88 6.50
N GLY A 8 0.00 0.08 5.70
CA GLY A 8 -0.43 -0.22 4.35
C GLY A 8 0.12 -1.54 3.88
N GLY A 9 -0.07 -1.83 2.60
CA GLY A 9 0.31 -3.14 2.12
C GLY A 9 0.75 -3.17 0.67
N VAL A 10 1.59 -4.16 0.40
CA VAL A 10 1.89 -4.65 -0.94
C VAL A 10 0.98 -5.84 -1.16
N LEU A 11 -0.10 -5.63 -1.90
CA LEU A 11 -1.09 -6.66 -2.21
C LEU A 11 -0.67 -7.38 -3.47
N VAL A 12 -0.31 -8.65 -3.37
CA VAL A 12 0.18 -9.44 -4.48
C VAL A 12 -0.88 -10.42 -4.99
N HIS A 13 -0.83 -10.66 -6.30
CA HIS A 13 -1.74 -11.57 -6.99
C HIS A 13 -1.02 -12.14 -8.21
N VAL A 14 -1.60 -13.15 -8.83
CA VAL A 14 -1.11 -13.70 -10.10
C VAL A 14 -2.21 -13.54 -11.13
N LEU A 15 -1.92 -12.79 -12.20
CA LEU A 15 -2.82 -12.61 -13.33
C LEU A 15 -2.15 -13.14 -14.59
N ASP A 16 -2.83 -14.06 -15.29
CA ASP A 16 -2.30 -14.66 -16.51
C ASP A 16 -0.88 -15.20 -16.34
N GLY A 17 -0.63 -15.83 -15.20
CA GLY A 17 0.66 -16.42 -14.87
C GLY A 17 1.73 -15.42 -14.43
N ARG A 18 1.41 -14.13 -14.31
CA ARG A 18 2.37 -13.09 -13.92
C ARG A 18 2.09 -12.56 -12.52
N PRO A 19 3.11 -12.45 -11.66
CA PRO A 19 2.94 -11.78 -10.37
C PRO A 19 2.69 -10.27 -10.57
N VAL A 20 1.67 -9.77 -9.89
CA VAL A 20 1.30 -8.35 -9.91
C VAL A 20 1.10 -7.83 -8.49
N MET A 21 1.14 -6.52 -8.33
CA MET A 21 0.78 -5.87 -7.07
C MET A 21 -0.15 -4.69 -7.31
N ALA A 22 -1.01 -4.41 -6.34
CA ALA A 22 -1.94 -3.30 -6.44
C ALA A 22 -1.24 -1.97 -6.12
N ALA A 23 -1.43 -0.99 -6.99
CA ALA A 23 -0.96 0.38 -6.77
C ALA A 23 -2.09 1.35 -7.00
N ILE A 24 -1.99 2.51 -6.34
CA ILE A 24 -2.98 3.58 -6.45
C ILE A 24 -2.34 4.85 -6.98
N ARG A 25 -3.14 5.69 -7.63
CA ARG A 25 -2.81 7.09 -7.83
C ARG A 25 -3.68 7.89 -6.87
N PRO A 26 -3.09 8.50 -5.84
CA PRO A 26 -3.89 9.30 -4.89
C PRO A 26 -4.56 10.48 -5.59
N GLY A 27 -5.71 10.90 -5.09
CA GLY A 27 -6.42 12.06 -5.61
C GLY A 27 -5.53 13.30 -5.63
N GLY A 28 -5.60 14.07 -6.71
CA GLY A 28 -4.81 15.29 -6.87
C GLY A 28 -3.39 15.06 -7.39
N LYS A 29 -2.96 13.83 -7.56
CA LYS A 29 -1.64 13.51 -8.10
C LYS A 29 -1.68 13.32 -9.61
N PRO A 30 -0.58 13.61 -10.34
CA PRO A 30 -0.57 13.50 -11.79
C PRO A 30 -0.68 12.05 -12.27
N GLU A 31 -1.15 11.89 -13.49
CA GLU A 31 -1.19 10.60 -14.17
C GLU A 31 0.20 9.98 -14.22
N GLY A 32 0.28 8.67 -13.99
CA GLY A 32 1.55 7.95 -13.96
C GLY A 32 2.25 7.94 -12.60
N LEU A 33 1.74 8.66 -11.60
CA LEU A 33 2.26 8.59 -10.25
C LEU A 33 1.60 7.45 -9.50
N TRP A 34 2.39 6.44 -9.15
CA TRP A 34 1.90 5.27 -8.43
C TRP A 34 2.42 5.23 -7.00
N ALA A 35 1.55 4.82 -6.08
CA ALA A 35 1.85 4.70 -4.67
C ALA A 35 1.23 3.44 -4.09
N LEU A 36 1.73 3.01 -2.94
CA LEU A 36 1.14 1.91 -2.20
C LEU A 36 -0.07 2.39 -1.39
N PRO A 37 -1.13 1.57 -1.30
CA PRO A 37 -2.27 1.89 -0.45
C PRO A 37 -1.87 1.87 1.02
N LYS A 38 -2.31 2.87 1.77
CA LYS A 38 -2.03 3.01 3.20
C LYS A 38 -2.97 4.02 3.83
N GLY A 39 -3.07 3.98 5.14
CA GLY A 39 -3.82 4.96 5.89
C GLY A 39 -3.50 4.93 7.37
N ARG A 40 -4.08 5.86 8.11
CA ARG A 40 -3.79 6.00 9.54
C ARG A 40 -4.33 4.83 10.33
N ILE A 41 -3.56 4.41 11.35
CA ILE A 41 -3.97 3.37 12.27
C ILE A 41 -5.12 3.92 13.11
N GLY A 42 -6.25 3.22 13.12
CA GLY A 42 -7.42 3.61 13.89
C GLY A 42 -7.18 3.42 15.38
N GLU A 43 -7.96 4.13 16.19
CA GLU A 43 -7.88 4.02 17.64
C GLU A 43 -8.15 2.57 18.08
N GLY A 44 -7.22 2.00 18.85
CA GLY A 44 -7.32 0.61 19.31
C GLY A 44 -7.04 -0.43 18.23
N GLU A 45 -6.73 -0.01 17.01
CA GLU A 45 -6.50 -0.92 15.88
C GLU A 45 -5.02 -1.34 15.84
N LYS A 46 -4.77 -2.61 15.54
CA LYS A 46 -3.40 -3.08 15.31
C LYS A 46 -2.94 -2.72 13.91
N PRO A 47 -1.64 -2.44 13.70
CA PRO A 47 -1.14 -2.10 12.36
C PRO A 47 -1.49 -3.13 11.29
N GLU A 48 -1.46 -4.42 11.61
CA GLU A 48 -1.80 -5.49 10.67
C GLU A 48 -3.25 -5.40 10.20
N VAL A 49 -4.14 -5.07 11.12
CA VAL A 49 -5.57 -4.90 10.82
C VAL A 49 -5.78 -3.66 9.96
N THR A 50 -5.09 -2.56 10.29
CA THR A 50 -5.12 -1.33 9.50
C THR A 50 -4.67 -1.59 8.07
N ALA A 51 -3.58 -2.34 7.90
CA ALA A 51 -3.05 -2.63 6.57
C ALA A 51 -4.09 -3.34 5.70
N VAL A 52 -4.73 -4.38 6.22
CA VAL A 52 -5.77 -5.12 5.49
C VAL A 52 -6.95 -4.20 5.16
N ARG A 53 -7.40 -3.42 6.12
CA ARG A 53 -8.54 -2.51 5.95
C ARG A 53 -8.25 -1.42 4.92
N GLU A 54 -7.09 -0.74 5.05
CA GLU A 54 -6.74 0.38 4.16
C GLU A 54 -6.50 -0.10 2.73
N VAL A 55 -5.90 -1.27 2.54
CA VAL A 55 -5.72 -1.82 1.20
C VAL A 55 -7.08 -2.04 0.54
N GLU A 56 -8.04 -2.59 1.26
CA GLU A 56 -9.39 -2.81 0.72
C GLU A 56 -10.09 -1.49 0.42
N GLU A 57 -10.02 -0.53 1.34
CA GLU A 57 -10.64 0.79 1.16
C GLU A 57 -10.10 1.52 -0.06
N GLU A 58 -8.79 1.48 -0.29
CA GLU A 58 -8.15 2.23 -1.37
C GLU A 58 -8.06 1.49 -2.70
N THR A 59 -8.17 0.17 -2.70
CA THR A 59 -8.04 -0.61 -3.93
C THR A 59 -9.30 -1.34 -4.36
N GLY A 60 -10.20 -1.63 -3.44
CA GLY A 60 -11.38 -2.48 -3.70
C GLY A 60 -11.09 -3.96 -3.56
N ALA A 61 -9.83 -4.35 -3.43
CA ALA A 61 -9.43 -5.74 -3.30
C ALA A 61 -8.99 -6.06 -1.88
N ARG A 62 -9.41 -7.21 -1.39
CA ARG A 62 -9.08 -7.68 -0.05
C ARG A 62 -7.95 -8.69 -0.09
N GLY A 63 -7.01 -8.53 0.83
CA GLY A 63 -5.89 -9.45 0.98
C GLY A 63 -5.84 -10.13 2.33
N THR A 64 -5.16 -11.26 2.35
CA THR A 64 -4.83 -11.99 3.57
C THR A 64 -3.41 -11.64 3.97
N LEU A 65 -3.19 -11.36 5.25
CA LEU A 65 -1.88 -10.98 5.78
C LEU A 65 -0.89 -12.14 5.66
N VAL A 66 0.30 -11.87 5.13
CA VAL A 66 1.38 -12.85 5.04
C VAL A 66 2.46 -12.54 6.06
N ARG A 67 3.08 -11.35 5.98
CA ARG A 67 4.12 -10.93 6.93
C ARG A 67 4.38 -9.44 6.85
N LYS A 68 5.07 -8.90 7.85
CA LYS A 68 5.53 -7.52 7.83
C LYS A 68 6.73 -7.39 6.88
N LEU A 69 6.76 -6.31 6.10
CA LEU A 69 7.85 -5.99 5.20
C LEU A 69 8.84 -5.00 5.81
N GLY A 70 8.34 -4.02 6.54
CA GLY A 70 9.19 -3.01 7.15
C GLY A 70 8.46 -1.72 7.46
N ASP A 71 9.20 -0.74 7.96
CA ASP A 71 8.68 0.58 8.30
C ASP A 71 9.38 1.65 7.47
N ILE A 72 8.63 2.67 7.09
CA ILE A 72 9.17 3.90 6.50
C ILE A 72 9.01 4.99 7.54
N ARG A 73 10.08 5.74 7.82
CA ARG A 73 10.07 6.83 8.80
C ARG A 73 10.50 8.11 8.13
N TYR A 74 9.76 9.21 8.38
CA TYR A 74 10.15 10.53 7.89
C TYR A 74 9.52 11.61 8.75
N VAL A 75 10.06 12.83 8.62
CA VAL A 75 9.54 14.01 9.28
C VAL A 75 9.00 14.95 8.22
N TYR A 76 7.83 15.53 8.47
CA TYR A 76 7.29 16.56 7.60
C TYR A 76 6.68 17.69 8.44
N THR A 77 6.45 18.83 7.80
CA THR A 77 5.85 19.98 8.46
C THR A 77 4.45 20.20 7.90
N TRP A 78 3.49 20.32 8.80
CA TRP A 78 2.10 20.62 8.46
C TRP A 78 1.62 21.76 9.35
N GLN A 79 1.16 22.85 8.74
CA GLN A 79 0.66 24.03 9.45
C GLN A 79 1.62 24.51 10.54
N GLY A 80 2.92 24.59 10.20
CA GLY A 80 3.96 25.05 11.12
C GLY A 80 4.40 24.04 12.16
N GLU A 81 3.77 22.87 12.22
CA GLU A 81 4.10 21.83 13.20
C GLU A 81 4.91 20.70 12.55
N ARG A 82 5.96 20.28 13.22
CA ARG A 82 6.76 19.13 12.75
C ARG A 82 6.12 17.84 13.21
N ILE A 83 5.99 16.92 12.26
CA ILE A 83 5.33 15.63 12.48
C ILE A 83 6.30 14.50 12.13
N PHE A 84 6.50 13.59 13.07
CA PHE A 84 7.26 12.36 12.85
C PHE A 84 6.28 11.26 12.43
N LYS A 85 6.46 10.75 11.22
CA LYS A 85 5.57 9.75 10.62
C LYS A 85 6.24 8.40 10.52
N VAL A 86 5.53 7.35 10.95
CA VAL A 86 5.94 5.96 10.73
C VAL A 86 4.84 5.27 9.94
N VAL A 87 5.21 4.62 8.84
CA VAL A 87 4.29 3.82 8.03
C VAL A 87 4.80 2.38 8.02
N SER A 88 3.99 1.47 8.56
CA SER A 88 4.32 0.05 8.59
C SER A 88 3.68 -0.65 7.38
N PHE A 89 4.49 -1.36 6.59
CA PHE A 89 4.00 -2.06 5.40
C PHE A 89 4.04 -3.57 5.59
N TYR A 90 3.01 -4.22 5.03
CA TYR A 90 2.80 -5.66 5.15
C TYR A 90 2.62 -6.26 3.77
N LEU A 91 3.03 -7.51 3.62
CA LEU A 91 2.76 -8.31 2.43
C LEU A 91 1.39 -8.95 2.60
N LEU A 92 0.51 -8.70 1.64
CA LEU A 92 -0.83 -9.28 1.60
C LEU A 92 -0.99 -10.10 0.32
N ARG A 93 -1.71 -11.23 0.42
CA ARG A 93 -2.07 -12.06 -0.73
C ARG A 93 -3.52 -11.80 -1.09
N TYR A 94 -3.80 -11.59 -2.38
CA TYR A 94 -5.16 -11.36 -2.85
C TYR A 94 -6.09 -12.50 -2.44
N GLU A 95 -7.25 -12.14 -1.91
CA GLU A 95 -8.27 -13.08 -1.46
C GLU A 95 -9.59 -12.90 -2.20
N ALA A 96 -10.06 -11.66 -2.32
CA ALA A 96 -11.39 -11.37 -2.85
C ALA A 96 -11.50 -9.91 -3.27
N GLY A 97 -12.63 -9.57 -3.89
CA GLY A 97 -12.93 -8.21 -4.29
C GLY A 97 -12.46 -7.92 -5.71
N GLU A 98 -12.85 -6.74 -6.21
CA GLU A 98 -12.48 -6.30 -7.55
C GLU A 98 -11.69 -5.00 -7.48
N LEU A 99 -10.50 -5.02 -8.04
CA LEU A 99 -9.64 -3.86 -8.06
C LEU A 99 -10.31 -2.70 -8.80
N GLY A 100 -10.33 -1.54 -8.17
CA GLY A 100 -10.96 -0.34 -8.71
C GLY A 100 -12.42 -0.15 -8.27
N LYS A 101 -13.04 -1.14 -7.67
CA LYS A 101 -14.39 -0.99 -7.12
C LYS A 101 -14.32 -0.48 -5.69
N LEU A 102 -14.33 0.84 -5.54
CA LEU A 102 -14.29 1.49 -4.25
C LEU A 102 -15.68 1.88 -3.80
N SER A 103 -15.92 1.87 -2.47
CA SER A 103 -17.16 2.42 -1.94
C SER A 103 -17.20 3.93 -2.21
N ALA A 104 -18.41 4.51 -2.24
CA ALA A 104 -18.57 5.94 -2.49
C ALA A 104 -17.79 6.80 -1.49
N GLU A 105 -17.62 6.31 -0.28
CA GLU A 105 -16.90 7.00 0.79
C GLU A 105 -15.41 7.25 0.43
N TYR A 106 -14.78 6.32 -0.28
CA TYR A 106 -13.34 6.39 -0.60
C TYR A 106 -13.04 6.72 -2.05
N ALA A 107 -14.03 6.68 -2.92
CA ALA A 107 -13.83 6.84 -4.36
C ALA A 107 -13.18 8.17 -4.75
N HIS A 108 -13.40 9.23 -3.97
CA HIS A 108 -12.83 10.55 -4.27
C HIS A 108 -11.38 10.69 -3.78
N GLU A 109 -10.91 9.81 -2.92
CA GLU A 109 -9.55 9.87 -2.37
C GLU A 109 -8.52 9.21 -3.30
N VAL A 110 -8.98 8.38 -4.24
CA VAL A 110 -8.14 7.60 -5.14
C VAL A 110 -8.56 7.86 -6.57
N ALA A 111 -7.62 8.37 -7.38
CA ALA A 111 -7.89 8.72 -8.77
C ALA A 111 -7.82 7.53 -9.73
N ASP A 112 -6.99 6.54 -9.42
CA ASP A 112 -6.83 5.34 -10.24
C ASP A 112 -6.27 4.19 -9.40
N VAL A 113 -6.58 2.96 -9.80
CA VAL A 113 -6.08 1.73 -9.16
C VAL A 113 -5.72 0.75 -10.27
N GLN A 114 -4.50 0.19 -10.21
CA GLN A 114 -4.01 -0.73 -11.22
C GLN A 114 -3.23 -1.89 -10.60
N TRP A 115 -3.28 -3.04 -11.26
CA TRP A 115 -2.33 -4.10 -11.02
C TRP A 115 -1.05 -3.78 -11.82
N LEU A 116 0.07 -3.59 -11.13
CA LEU A 116 1.37 -3.38 -11.76
C LEU A 116 2.16 -4.69 -11.75
N PRO A 117 2.96 -4.97 -12.80
CA PRO A 117 3.88 -6.11 -12.72
C PRO A 117 4.78 -5.99 -11.49
N LEU A 118 4.85 -7.04 -10.68
CA LEU A 118 5.58 -6.99 -9.43
C LEU A 118 7.07 -6.70 -9.64
N ASP A 119 7.68 -7.31 -10.65
CA ASP A 119 9.10 -7.11 -10.96
C ASP A 119 9.41 -5.70 -11.43
N GLU A 120 8.43 -4.97 -11.96
CA GLU A 120 8.60 -3.58 -12.38
C GLU A 120 8.21 -2.56 -11.32
N ALA A 121 7.48 -2.98 -10.29
CA ALA A 121 6.97 -2.08 -9.27
C ALA A 121 8.07 -1.23 -8.60
N PRO A 122 9.28 -1.76 -8.28
CA PRO A 122 10.35 -0.93 -7.72
C PRO A 122 10.76 0.23 -8.62
N ARG A 123 10.54 0.13 -9.94
CA ARG A 123 10.83 1.20 -10.88
C ARG A 123 9.64 2.15 -11.04
N LEU A 124 8.42 1.64 -10.93
CA LEU A 124 7.20 2.38 -11.22
C LEU A 124 6.67 3.20 -10.05
N LEU A 125 6.93 2.77 -8.82
CA LEU A 125 6.47 3.50 -7.63
C LEU A 125 7.23 4.82 -7.48
N ALA A 126 6.50 5.87 -7.09
CA ALA A 126 7.03 7.23 -7.03
C ALA A 126 7.96 7.47 -5.84
N TYR A 127 7.71 6.81 -4.71
CA TYR A 127 8.41 7.13 -3.45
C TYR A 127 9.46 6.09 -3.10
N GLY A 128 10.65 6.57 -2.69
CA GLY A 128 11.81 5.71 -2.44
C GLY A 128 11.57 4.63 -1.40
N GLY A 129 10.95 4.98 -0.28
CA GLY A 129 10.63 4.02 0.77
C GLY A 129 9.66 2.95 0.29
N GLU A 130 8.69 3.34 -0.54
CA GLU A 130 7.73 2.38 -1.10
C GLU A 130 8.37 1.47 -2.14
N ARG A 131 9.31 1.99 -2.93
CA ARG A 131 10.10 1.15 -3.84
C ARG A 131 10.85 0.07 -3.06
N ASP A 132 11.40 0.42 -1.90
CA ASP A 132 12.07 -0.55 -1.03
C ASP A 132 11.10 -1.61 -0.50
N MET A 133 9.87 -1.22 -0.17
CA MET A 133 8.84 -2.17 0.28
C MET A 133 8.48 -3.17 -0.83
N ALA A 134 8.39 -2.70 -2.07
CA ALA A 134 8.18 -3.59 -3.20
C ALA A 134 9.35 -4.58 -3.38
N ARG A 135 10.59 -4.12 -3.20
CA ARG A 135 11.77 -5.01 -3.23
C ARG A 135 11.73 -6.04 -2.11
N HIS A 136 11.31 -5.63 -0.91
CA HIS A 136 11.15 -6.55 0.22
C HIS A 136 10.07 -7.59 -0.06
N ALA A 137 8.99 -7.19 -0.72
CA ALA A 137 7.93 -8.13 -1.11
C ALA A 137 8.45 -9.18 -2.10
N ILE A 138 9.21 -8.74 -3.10
CA ILE A 138 9.81 -9.65 -4.09
C ILE A 138 10.73 -10.65 -3.39
N ALA A 139 11.58 -10.16 -2.48
CA ALA A 139 12.50 -11.03 -1.73
C ALA A 139 11.75 -12.02 -0.85
N ALA A 140 10.66 -11.57 -0.20
CA ALA A 140 9.86 -12.43 0.66
C ALA A 140 9.15 -13.54 -0.12
N LEU A 141 8.82 -13.28 -1.38
CA LEU A 141 8.15 -14.25 -2.25
C LEU A 141 9.12 -15.17 -2.99
N ASP A 142 10.42 -14.88 -2.92
CA ASP A 142 11.43 -15.72 -3.57
C ASP A 142 11.41 -17.11 -2.92
N GLY A 143 11.05 -18.12 -3.70
CA GLY A 143 10.89 -19.46 -3.20
C GLY A 143 9.57 -19.79 -2.53
N GLU A 144 8.66 -18.82 -2.36
CA GLU A 144 7.32 -19.03 -1.84
C GLU A 144 6.27 -18.74 -2.91
N PRO A 145 5.34 -19.65 -3.19
CA PRO A 145 4.28 -19.40 -4.18
C PRO A 145 3.29 -18.36 -3.66
N ILE A 146 2.81 -17.54 -4.57
CA ILE A 146 1.76 -16.56 -4.29
C ILE A 146 0.40 -17.26 -4.26
#